data_439ae3f7285e6f6ec51cd6114f35be61
#
_entry.id   439ae3f7285e6f6ec51cd6114f35be61
#
_cell.length_a   1.000
_cell.length_b   1.000
_cell.length_c   1.000
_cell.angle_alpha   90.00
_cell.angle_beta   90.00
_cell.angle_gamma   90.00
#
_symmetry.space_group_name_H-M   'P 1'
#
loop_
_entity.id
_entity.type
_entity.pdbx_description
1 polymer ?
#
loop_
_entity_poly.entity_id
_entity_poly.type
_entity_poly.pdbx_seq_one_letter_code
_entity_poly.pdbx_strand_id
1 'polypeptide(L)'
;MQPADQALAIRALKSAAPYIRMYRGKTFVVKAGGGVFADDVATRVLMEQIAILHYFGVRVVFVHGGGPQVTELARALGVNSRMVEGRRVTDREAIDVTAMVLNGTINTGILGICRELNIEAVGVSGVDAGLIRAHKRPPVRLPGSDEVVDYGFVGDIDAVDPDVLRKLLDNGLMPVVSPLSADDSGVLLNINADTVASALAAALSAEKLILCTGAAGILADVADPGSLISYTDLEGLAQLREQGRIADGMLPKARAIESAIRGGVRRVHVVSYRAPEGILGEVFTNEGTGTLIVEDIDALTPAEQNSTGE
;
A
#
# COMPACT_ATOMS: atom_id res chain seq x y z
N MET A 1 -28.47 -18.16 -13.83
CA MET A 1 -28.41 -16.68 -13.90
C MET A 1 -29.65 -16.19 -14.65
N GLN A 2 -30.42 -15.29 -14.08
CA GLN A 2 -31.63 -14.74 -14.71
C GLN A 2 -31.25 -13.85 -15.92
N PRO A 3 -32.11 -13.69 -16.95
CA PRO A 3 -31.78 -12.86 -18.11
C PRO A 3 -31.40 -11.40 -17.76
N ALA A 4 -32.00 -10.84 -16.69
CA ALA A 4 -31.68 -9.52 -16.19
C ALA A 4 -30.24 -9.45 -15.62
N ASP A 5 -29.82 -10.46 -14.86
CA ASP A 5 -28.46 -10.54 -14.29
C ASP A 5 -27.41 -10.70 -15.40
N GLN A 6 -27.73 -11.48 -16.43
CA GLN A 6 -26.87 -11.65 -17.60
C GLN A 6 -26.67 -10.32 -18.38
N ALA A 7 -27.74 -9.57 -18.59
CA ALA A 7 -27.67 -8.27 -19.24
C ALA A 7 -26.89 -7.25 -18.42
N LEU A 8 -27.00 -7.28 -17.08
CA LEU A 8 -26.23 -6.43 -16.17
C LEU A 8 -24.75 -6.78 -16.23
N ALA A 9 -24.38 -8.06 -16.15
CA ALA A 9 -23.00 -8.52 -16.24
C ALA A 9 -22.33 -8.11 -17.57
N ILE A 10 -23.04 -8.23 -18.70
CA ILE A 10 -22.54 -7.81 -20.01
C ILE A 10 -22.34 -6.30 -20.08
N ARG A 11 -23.26 -5.50 -19.50
CA ARG A 11 -23.11 -4.03 -19.44
C ARG A 11 -21.91 -3.64 -18.60
N ALA A 12 -21.75 -4.22 -17.41
CA ALA A 12 -20.61 -3.96 -16.54
C ALA A 12 -19.27 -4.27 -17.24
N LEU A 13 -19.18 -5.42 -17.94
CA LEU A 13 -17.99 -5.78 -18.70
C LEU A 13 -17.70 -4.78 -19.84
N LYS A 14 -18.74 -4.33 -20.55
CA LYS A 14 -18.59 -3.31 -21.61
C LYS A 14 -18.11 -1.97 -21.05
N SER A 15 -18.61 -1.55 -19.87
CA SER A 15 -18.19 -0.33 -19.18
C SER A 15 -16.73 -0.40 -18.70
N ALA A 16 -16.29 -1.57 -18.24
CA ALA A 16 -14.91 -1.79 -17.79
C ALA A 16 -13.89 -1.91 -18.96
N ALA A 17 -14.35 -2.27 -20.18
CA ALA A 17 -13.46 -2.56 -21.30
C ALA A 17 -12.48 -1.43 -21.68
N PRO A 18 -12.84 -0.11 -21.65
CA PRO A 18 -11.91 0.98 -21.91
C PRO A 18 -10.77 1.02 -20.88
N TYR A 19 -11.08 0.82 -19.60
CA TYR A 19 -10.10 0.80 -18.51
C TYR A 19 -9.18 -0.42 -18.59
N ILE A 20 -9.73 -1.61 -18.90
CA ILE A 20 -8.95 -2.84 -19.12
C ILE A 20 -7.91 -2.61 -20.22
N ARG A 21 -8.33 -1.99 -21.34
CA ARG A 21 -7.43 -1.65 -22.44
C ARG A 21 -6.37 -0.63 -22.04
N MET A 22 -6.75 0.37 -21.22
CA MET A 22 -5.85 1.43 -20.73
C MET A 22 -4.78 0.88 -19.78
N TYR A 23 -5.16 -0.03 -18.89
CA TYR A 23 -4.28 -0.49 -17.81
C TYR A 23 -3.56 -1.81 -18.11
N ARG A 24 -3.92 -2.48 -19.19
CA ARG A 24 -3.21 -3.72 -19.60
C ARG A 24 -1.72 -3.44 -19.82
N GLY A 25 -0.87 -4.23 -19.14
CA GLY A 25 0.59 -4.08 -19.17
C GLY A 25 1.13 -2.92 -18.31
N LYS A 26 0.27 -2.12 -17.69
CA LYS A 26 0.69 -1.08 -16.74
C LYS A 26 1.01 -1.68 -15.39
N THR A 27 1.98 -1.10 -14.67
CA THR A 27 2.35 -1.53 -13.34
C THR A 27 1.54 -0.78 -12.30
N PHE A 28 0.89 -1.51 -11.40
CA PHE A 28 0.24 -0.99 -10.20
C PHE A 28 0.96 -1.52 -8.97
N VAL A 29 1.24 -0.64 -8.02
CA VAL A 29 1.66 -1.04 -6.69
C VAL A 29 0.45 -0.95 -5.76
N VAL A 30 0.07 -2.07 -5.16
CA VAL A 30 -1.05 -2.14 -4.22
C VAL A 30 -0.49 -2.46 -2.84
N LYS A 31 -0.80 -1.62 -1.85
CA LYS A 31 -0.34 -1.84 -0.47
C LYS A 31 -1.50 -2.05 0.46
N ALA A 32 -1.44 -3.11 1.28
CA ALA A 32 -2.38 -3.36 2.36
C ALA A 32 -1.70 -3.37 3.73
N GLY A 33 -2.29 -2.70 4.71
CA GLY A 33 -1.83 -2.70 6.10
C GLY A 33 -2.14 -4.01 6.81
N GLY A 34 -1.46 -4.29 7.93
CA GLY A 34 -1.66 -5.51 8.72
C GLY A 34 -3.10 -5.71 9.23
N GLY A 35 -3.90 -4.64 9.32
CA GLY A 35 -5.28 -4.74 9.81
C GLY A 35 -6.18 -5.61 8.95
N VAL A 36 -5.97 -5.67 7.63
CA VAL A 36 -6.76 -6.55 6.76
C VAL A 36 -6.45 -8.03 7.01
N PHE A 37 -5.20 -8.35 7.32
CA PHE A 37 -4.73 -9.74 7.56
C PHE A 37 -5.12 -10.31 8.93
N ALA A 38 -5.84 -9.55 9.75
CA ALA A 38 -6.47 -10.03 10.97
C ALA A 38 -7.87 -10.64 10.74
N ASP A 39 -8.40 -10.51 9.51
CA ASP A 39 -9.70 -11.01 9.08
C ASP A 39 -9.52 -11.79 7.77
N ASP A 40 -9.71 -13.10 7.83
CA ASP A 40 -9.52 -13.99 6.68
C ASP A 40 -10.50 -13.67 5.54
N VAL A 41 -11.72 -13.24 5.86
CA VAL A 41 -12.74 -12.88 4.86
C VAL A 41 -12.33 -11.59 4.14
N ALA A 42 -11.95 -10.57 4.90
CA ALA A 42 -11.48 -9.31 4.31
C ALA A 42 -10.19 -9.51 3.49
N THR A 43 -9.29 -10.35 3.97
CA THR A 43 -8.07 -10.72 3.22
C THR A 43 -8.42 -11.38 1.89
N ARG A 44 -9.35 -12.34 1.91
CA ARG A 44 -9.78 -13.06 0.71
C ARG A 44 -10.44 -12.13 -0.31
N VAL A 45 -11.39 -11.29 0.14
CA VAL A 45 -12.07 -10.31 -0.73
C VAL A 45 -11.07 -9.33 -1.36
N LEU A 46 -10.07 -8.87 -0.60
CA LEU A 46 -9.01 -8.03 -1.14
C LEU A 46 -8.21 -8.76 -2.23
N MET A 47 -7.80 -10.01 -1.97
CA MET A 47 -7.00 -10.78 -2.91
C MET A 47 -7.77 -11.19 -4.16
N GLU A 48 -9.09 -11.40 -4.07
CA GLU A 48 -9.98 -11.62 -5.23
C GLU A 48 -10.01 -10.40 -6.16
N GLN A 49 -10.05 -9.18 -5.62
CA GLN A 49 -9.97 -7.96 -6.42
C GLN A 49 -8.59 -7.80 -7.09
N ILE A 50 -7.51 -8.14 -6.38
CA ILE A 50 -6.15 -8.16 -6.94
C ILE A 50 -6.04 -9.20 -8.06
N ALA A 51 -6.66 -10.37 -7.89
CA ALA A 51 -6.72 -11.41 -8.91
C ALA A 51 -7.38 -10.90 -10.21
N ILE A 52 -8.48 -10.16 -10.09
CA ILE A 52 -9.17 -9.57 -11.26
C ILE A 52 -8.26 -8.56 -11.98
N LEU A 53 -7.54 -7.69 -11.26
CA LEU A 53 -6.55 -6.79 -11.87
C LEU A 53 -5.47 -7.58 -12.63
N HIS A 54 -4.92 -8.61 -11.99
CA HIS A 54 -3.90 -9.47 -12.60
C HIS A 54 -4.42 -10.18 -13.85
N TYR A 55 -5.63 -10.76 -13.82
CA TYR A 55 -6.25 -11.43 -14.97
C TYR A 55 -6.57 -10.49 -16.13
N PHE A 56 -6.83 -9.21 -15.84
CA PHE A 56 -7.00 -8.19 -16.89
C PHE A 56 -5.66 -7.69 -17.46
N GLY A 57 -4.55 -8.28 -17.00
CA GLY A 57 -3.22 -7.99 -17.52
C GLY A 57 -2.55 -6.77 -16.90
N VAL A 58 -3.03 -6.31 -15.73
CA VAL A 58 -2.31 -5.32 -14.91
C VAL A 58 -1.13 -6.02 -14.25
N ARG A 59 0.04 -5.40 -14.29
CA ARG A 59 1.27 -5.87 -13.65
C ARG A 59 1.25 -5.44 -12.18
N VAL A 60 0.76 -6.29 -11.30
CA VAL A 60 0.57 -5.96 -9.89
C VAL A 60 1.83 -6.30 -9.07
N VAL A 61 2.29 -5.35 -8.26
CA VAL A 61 3.22 -5.56 -7.15
C VAL A 61 2.43 -5.35 -5.86
N PHE A 62 2.32 -6.39 -5.04
CA PHE A 62 1.57 -6.34 -3.80
C PHE A 62 2.49 -6.17 -2.60
N VAL A 63 2.35 -5.07 -1.85
CA VAL A 63 3.12 -4.77 -0.64
C VAL A 63 2.23 -4.96 0.58
N HIS A 64 2.66 -5.77 1.54
CA HIS A 64 1.89 -5.97 2.75
C HIS A 64 2.57 -5.36 3.99
N GLY A 65 1.78 -4.97 4.97
CA GLY A 65 2.25 -4.69 6.33
C GLY A 65 1.94 -5.85 7.27
N GLY A 66 2.13 -5.65 8.58
CA GLY A 66 1.90 -6.72 9.57
C GLY A 66 2.03 -6.24 11.02
N GLY A 67 1.90 -4.94 11.29
CA GLY A 67 2.10 -4.37 12.61
C GLY A 67 1.28 -5.02 13.73
N PRO A 68 -0.03 -5.24 13.59
CA PRO A 68 -0.85 -5.95 14.57
C PRO A 68 -0.34 -7.36 14.87
N GLN A 69 -0.04 -8.15 13.84
CA GLN A 69 0.43 -9.53 13.96
C GLN A 69 1.80 -9.61 14.62
N VAL A 70 2.72 -8.68 14.29
CA VAL A 70 4.01 -8.54 14.99
C VAL A 70 3.80 -8.24 16.48
N THR A 71 2.84 -7.34 16.81
CA THR A 71 2.52 -7.03 18.23
C THR A 71 1.98 -8.25 18.95
N GLU A 72 1.12 -9.01 18.33
CA GLU A 72 0.50 -10.20 18.89
C GLU A 72 1.53 -11.30 19.17
N LEU A 73 2.37 -11.64 18.15
CA LEU A 73 3.41 -12.65 18.33
C LEU A 73 4.48 -12.21 19.33
N ALA A 74 4.92 -10.94 19.30
CA ALA A 74 5.85 -10.40 20.28
C ALA A 74 5.33 -10.57 21.71
N ARG A 75 4.03 -10.23 21.93
CA ARG A 75 3.40 -10.43 23.24
C ARG A 75 3.37 -11.90 23.66
N ALA A 76 3.03 -12.81 22.74
CA ALA A 76 2.98 -14.25 23.00
C ALA A 76 4.35 -14.83 23.37
N LEU A 77 5.43 -14.26 22.81
CA LEU A 77 6.82 -14.64 23.09
C LEU A 77 7.45 -13.88 24.26
N GLY A 78 6.70 -12.96 24.92
CA GLY A 78 7.21 -12.15 26.03
C GLY A 78 8.16 -11.03 25.59
N VAL A 79 8.22 -10.71 24.29
CA VAL A 79 9.02 -9.60 23.74
C VAL A 79 8.28 -8.29 23.90
N ASN A 80 8.83 -7.37 24.69
CA ASN A 80 8.23 -6.06 24.91
C ASN A 80 8.64 -5.07 23.81
N SER A 81 7.67 -4.51 23.12
CA SER A 81 7.92 -3.48 22.11
C SER A 81 7.36 -2.13 22.56
N ARG A 82 8.24 -1.10 22.67
CA ARG A 82 7.83 0.27 22.89
C ARG A 82 7.32 0.89 21.58
N MET A 83 6.19 1.61 21.64
CA MET A 83 5.71 2.42 20.52
C MET A 83 6.00 3.90 20.81
N VAL A 84 6.55 4.62 19.83
CA VAL A 84 6.83 6.06 19.91
C VAL A 84 6.33 6.70 18.62
N GLU A 85 5.45 7.68 18.72
CA GLU A 85 4.82 8.37 17.57
C GLU A 85 4.29 7.38 16.51
N GLY A 86 3.58 6.33 16.95
CA GLY A 86 3.01 5.32 16.04
C GLY A 86 4.05 4.38 15.40
N ARG A 87 5.33 4.47 15.77
CA ARG A 87 6.41 3.61 15.28
C ARG A 87 6.93 2.70 16.38
N ARG A 88 7.21 1.46 16.01
CA ARG A 88 7.79 0.49 16.93
C ARG A 88 9.28 0.75 17.11
N VAL A 89 9.73 0.88 18.37
CA VAL A 89 11.14 0.70 18.69
C VAL A 89 11.44 -0.78 18.54
N THR A 90 12.36 -1.12 17.66
CA THR A 90 12.63 -2.50 17.23
C THR A 90 14.02 -2.88 17.72
N ASP A 91 14.09 -3.55 18.86
CA ASP A 91 15.34 -4.15 19.37
C ASP A 91 15.66 -5.47 18.67
N ARG A 92 16.69 -6.19 19.13
CA ARG A 92 17.14 -7.43 18.49
C ARG A 92 16.08 -8.52 18.50
N GLU A 93 15.37 -8.70 19.59
CA GLU A 93 14.31 -9.71 19.69
C GLU A 93 13.11 -9.32 18.82
N ALA A 94 12.76 -8.03 18.83
CA ALA A 94 11.65 -7.51 18.02
C ALA A 94 11.89 -7.60 16.51
N ILE A 95 13.14 -7.45 16.01
CA ILE A 95 13.39 -7.61 14.57
C ILE A 95 13.28 -9.08 14.15
N ASP A 96 13.71 -10.02 15.00
CA ASP A 96 13.58 -11.44 14.71
C ASP A 96 12.09 -11.84 14.65
N VAL A 97 11.26 -11.39 15.61
CA VAL A 97 9.80 -11.58 15.57
C VAL A 97 9.18 -10.92 14.33
N THR A 98 9.65 -9.73 13.97
CA THR A 98 9.17 -9.02 12.78
C THR A 98 9.44 -9.82 11.51
N ALA A 99 10.64 -10.40 11.39
CA ALA A 99 11.00 -11.25 10.25
C ALA A 99 10.13 -12.52 10.17
N MET A 100 9.92 -13.21 11.32
CA MET A 100 9.05 -14.39 11.40
C MET A 100 7.63 -14.08 10.92
N VAL A 101 7.06 -12.97 11.37
CA VAL A 101 5.69 -12.58 11.02
C VAL A 101 5.58 -12.12 9.57
N LEU A 102 6.43 -11.18 9.17
CA LEU A 102 6.30 -10.58 7.84
C LEU A 102 6.60 -11.59 6.73
N ASN A 103 7.75 -12.25 6.78
CA ASN A 103 8.15 -13.18 5.71
C ASN A 103 7.53 -14.58 5.89
N GLY A 104 7.42 -15.04 7.13
CA GLY A 104 6.89 -16.38 7.41
C GLY A 104 5.36 -16.40 7.37
N THR A 105 4.70 -15.72 8.30
CA THR A 105 3.26 -15.87 8.49
C THR A 105 2.46 -15.15 7.40
N ILE A 106 2.67 -13.84 7.24
CA ILE A 106 1.79 -13.02 6.38
C ILE A 106 2.12 -13.27 4.90
N ASN A 107 3.39 -13.15 4.51
CA ASN A 107 3.77 -13.33 3.11
C ASN A 107 3.40 -14.72 2.60
N THR A 108 3.74 -15.78 3.34
CA THR A 108 3.39 -17.15 2.99
C THR A 108 1.87 -17.39 2.97
N GLY A 109 1.12 -16.79 3.92
CA GLY A 109 -0.34 -16.86 3.93
C GLY A 109 -0.97 -16.22 2.68
N ILE A 110 -0.49 -15.05 2.26
CA ILE A 110 -0.91 -14.38 1.02
C ILE A 110 -0.62 -15.26 -0.20
N LEU A 111 0.57 -15.88 -0.27
CA LEU A 111 0.92 -16.79 -1.37
C LEU A 111 0.01 -18.02 -1.42
N GLY A 112 -0.44 -18.53 -0.26
CA GLY A 112 -1.45 -19.59 -0.17
C GLY A 112 -2.75 -19.18 -0.85
N ILE A 113 -3.26 -17.97 -0.56
CA ILE A 113 -4.47 -17.42 -1.19
C ILE A 113 -4.24 -17.19 -2.69
N CYS A 114 -3.09 -16.66 -3.10
CA CYS A 114 -2.75 -16.50 -4.51
C CYS A 114 -2.83 -17.82 -5.27
N ARG A 115 -2.33 -18.92 -4.66
CA ARG A 115 -2.41 -20.26 -5.25
C ARG A 115 -3.85 -20.72 -5.43
N GLU A 116 -4.72 -20.51 -4.44
CA GLU A 116 -6.16 -20.83 -4.53
C GLU A 116 -6.83 -20.03 -5.66
N LEU A 117 -6.44 -18.79 -5.83
CA LEU A 117 -6.94 -17.88 -6.86
C LEU A 117 -6.23 -18.06 -8.20
N ASN A 118 -5.36 -19.06 -8.37
CA ASN A 118 -4.55 -19.30 -9.57
C ASN A 118 -3.70 -18.09 -10.02
N ILE A 119 -3.20 -17.28 -9.08
CA ILE A 119 -2.22 -16.24 -9.33
C ILE A 119 -0.83 -16.84 -9.16
N GLU A 120 0.01 -16.76 -10.18
CA GLU A 120 1.42 -17.11 -10.07
C GLU A 120 2.16 -15.99 -9.32
N ALA A 121 2.37 -16.17 -8.01
CA ALA A 121 2.95 -15.17 -7.13
C ALA A 121 4.27 -15.64 -6.50
N VAL A 122 5.17 -14.70 -6.24
CA VAL A 122 6.45 -14.93 -5.56
C VAL A 122 6.60 -13.98 -4.40
N GLY A 123 6.87 -14.53 -3.19
CA GLY A 123 7.16 -13.75 -2.00
C GLY A 123 8.61 -13.26 -2.03
N VAL A 124 8.79 -11.97 -1.78
CA VAL A 124 10.10 -11.32 -1.68
C VAL A 124 10.10 -10.28 -0.56
N SER A 125 11.28 -9.88 -0.13
CA SER A 125 11.51 -8.76 0.78
C SER A 125 12.50 -7.77 0.17
N GLY A 126 12.74 -6.65 0.80
CA GLY A 126 13.78 -5.71 0.36
C GLY A 126 15.19 -6.29 0.39
N VAL A 127 15.41 -7.38 1.14
CA VAL A 127 16.71 -8.09 1.21
C VAL A 127 16.98 -8.86 -0.07
N ASP A 128 15.92 -9.43 -0.69
CA ASP A 128 16.05 -10.34 -1.81
C ASP A 128 16.63 -9.62 -3.02
N ALA A 129 17.75 -10.17 -3.55
CA ALA A 129 18.51 -9.63 -4.67
C ALA A 129 18.89 -8.13 -4.51
N GLY A 130 18.97 -7.62 -3.28
CA GLY A 130 19.29 -6.21 -3.02
C GLY A 130 18.20 -5.24 -3.48
N LEU A 131 16.93 -5.70 -3.52
CA LEU A 131 15.78 -4.90 -3.98
C LEU A 131 15.70 -3.53 -3.30
N ILE A 132 15.93 -3.47 -1.98
CA ILE A 132 15.94 -2.22 -1.23
C ILE A 132 17.25 -2.12 -0.47
N ARG A 133 18.06 -1.12 -0.80
CA ARG A 133 19.21 -0.75 0.01
C ARG A 133 18.76 0.25 1.07
N ALA A 134 19.13 -0.01 2.31
CA ALA A 134 18.71 0.79 3.46
C ALA A 134 19.84 0.96 4.47
N HIS A 135 19.74 1.98 5.30
CA HIS A 135 20.59 2.14 6.48
C HIS A 135 19.76 2.21 7.75
N LYS A 136 20.40 1.89 8.90
CA LYS A 136 19.75 2.06 10.20
C LYS A 136 19.39 3.53 10.41
N ARG A 137 18.13 3.81 10.76
CA ARG A 137 17.69 5.16 11.09
C ARG A 137 18.52 5.75 12.23
N PRO A 138 19.11 6.95 12.05
CA PRO A 138 19.78 7.63 13.16
C PRO A 138 18.78 8.00 14.26
N PRO A 139 19.24 8.17 15.52
CA PRO A 139 18.40 8.67 16.59
C PRO A 139 17.76 10.03 16.22
N VAL A 140 16.47 10.17 16.53
CA VAL A 140 15.66 11.34 16.13
C VAL A 140 15.17 12.06 17.38
N ARG A 141 15.29 13.39 17.42
CA ARG A 141 14.66 14.23 18.45
C ARG A 141 13.16 14.31 18.17
N LEU A 142 12.35 14.06 19.18
CA LEU A 142 10.90 14.15 19.06
C LEU A 142 10.43 15.60 18.93
N PRO A 143 9.46 15.90 18.07
CA PRO A 143 8.87 17.24 17.95
C PRO A 143 8.33 17.72 19.30
N GLY A 144 8.73 18.96 19.69
CA GLY A 144 8.25 19.56 20.95
C GLY A 144 8.83 18.94 22.24
N SER A 145 9.87 18.11 22.14
CA SER A 145 10.54 17.45 23.27
C SER A 145 12.06 17.45 23.12
N ASP A 146 12.78 17.39 24.25
CA ASP A 146 14.24 17.15 24.26
C ASP A 146 14.58 15.65 24.20
N GLU A 147 13.60 14.78 24.16
CA GLU A 147 13.82 13.35 24.07
C GLU A 147 14.40 12.96 22.71
N VAL A 148 15.51 12.21 22.72
CA VAL A 148 16.12 11.61 21.53
C VAL A 148 15.82 10.12 21.56
N VAL A 149 15.18 9.62 20.50
CA VAL A 149 14.77 8.21 20.39
C VAL A 149 15.64 7.48 19.37
N ASP A 150 16.33 6.42 19.80
CA ASP A 150 16.87 5.39 18.89
C ASP A 150 15.77 4.35 18.67
N TYR A 151 15.32 4.23 17.43
CA TYR A 151 14.31 3.26 17.04
C TYR A 151 14.85 1.82 16.86
N GLY A 152 16.15 1.59 17.09
CA GLY A 152 16.79 0.28 16.97
C GLY A 152 16.94 -0.16 15.51
N PHE A 153 16.49 -1.38 15.21
CA PHE A 153 16.56 -1.98 13.85
C PHE A 153 15.46 -1.47 12.93
N VAL A 154 15.27 -0.17 12.88
CA VAL A 154 14.40 0.53 11.91
C VAL A 154 15.27 1.12 10.82
N GLY A 155 14.86 0.92 9.57
CA GLY A 155 15.60 1.40 8.39
C GLY A 155 14.96 2.59 7.70
N ASP A 156 15.83 3.37 7.05
CA ASP A 156 15.48 4.35 6.02
C ASP A 156 16.02 3.87 4.67
N ILE A 157 15.25 4.09 3.61
CA ILE A 157 15.59 3.62 2.25
C ILE A 157 16.59 4.58 1.62
N ASP A 158 17.72 4.03 1.14
CA ASP A 158 18.72 4.76 0.36
C ASP A 158 18.45 4.68 -1.13
N ALA A 159 18.13 3.48 -1.61
CA ALA A 159 17.85 3.22 -3.01
C ALA A 159 16.99 1.96 -3.19
N VAL A 160 16.31 1.90 -4.33
CA VAL A 160 15.58 0.72 -4.79
C VAL A 160 16.17 0.28 -6.12
N ASP A 161 16.53 -1.01 -6.24
CA ASP A 161 16.82 -1.65 -7.50
C ASP A 161 15.59 -2.45 -7.95
N PRO A 162 14.79 -1.95 -8.89
CA PRO A 162 13.54 -2.59 -9.29
C PRO A 162 13.75 -3.77 -10.25
N ASP A 163 14.96 -4.12 -10.63
CA ASP A 163 15.22 -5.10 -11.71
C ASP A 163 14.71 -6.50 -11.37
N VAL A 164 14.81 -6.92 -10.11
CA VAL A 164 14.24 -8.21 -9.69
C VAL A 164 12.72 -8.22 -9.85
N LEU A 165 12.03 -7.13 -9.50
CA LEU A 165 10.57 -7.03 -9.67
C LEU A 165 10.18 -6.97 -11.15
N ARG A 166 10.95 -6.25 -11.99
CA ARG A 166 10.74 -6.22 -13.45
C ARG A 166 10.84 -7.61 -14.05
N LYS A 167 11.89 -8.37 -13.69
CA LYS A 167 12.08 -9.76 -14.15
C LYS A 167 10.91 -10.66 -13.75
N LEU A 168 10.41 -10.56 -12.52
CA LEU A 168 9.24 -11.31 -12.08
C LEU A 168 7.99 -10.93 -12.89
N LEU A 169 7.71 -9.64 -13.01
CA LEU A 169 6.55 -9.11 -13.74
C LEU A 169 6.61 -9.45 -15.25
N ASP A 170 7.80 -9.42 -15.86
CA ASP A 170 8.00 -9.76 -17.27
C ASP A 170 7.76 -11.26 -17.55
N ASN A 171 7.90 -12.09 -16.53
CA ASN A 171 7.57 -13.51 -16.59
C ASN A 171 6.15 -13.85 -16.09
N GLY A 172 5.29 -12.84 -15.91
CA GLY A 172 3.89 -13.04 -15.48
C GLY A 172 3.72 -13.32 -13.98
N LEU A 173 4.80 -13.26 -13.20
CA LEU A 173 4.75 -13.52 -11.76
C LEU A 173 4.37 -12.25 -11.00
N MET A 174 3.48 -12.36 -10.03
CA MET A 174 3.09 -11.28 -9.15
C MET A 174 4.00 -11.25 -7.90
N PRO A 175 4.83 -10.18 -7.71
CA PRO A 175 5.62 -10.05 -6.49
C PRO A 175 4.73 -9.71 -5.29
N VAL A 176 4.90 -10.42 -4.18
CA VAL A 176 4.34 -10.13 -2.86
C VAL A 176 5.47 -9.68 -1.96
N VAL A 177 5.52 -8.38 -1.64
CA VAL A 177 6.67 -7.75 -1.01
C VAL A 177 6.43 -7.49 0.46
N SER A 178 7.29 -8.01 1.33
CA SER A 178 7.33 -7.65 2.76
C SER A 178 8.25 -6.44 3.00
N PRO A 179 7.94 -5.58 4.00
CA PRO A 179 8.69 -4.36 4.25
C PRO A 179 9.92 -4.57 5.14
N LEU A 180 10.65 -5.64 4.90
CA LEU A 180 11.96 -5.88 5.51
C LEU A 180 13.06 -5.56 4.51
N SER A 181 14.17 -5.01 5.00
CA SER A 181 15.40 -4.86 4.23
C SER A 181 16.61 -5.17 5.10
N ALA A 182 17.80 -4.88 4.60
CA ALA A 182 19.06 -4.96 5.33
C ALA A 182 19.96 -3.79 4.95
N ASP A 183 20.91 -3.48 5.84
CA ASP A 183 22.01 -2.60 5.51
C ASP A 183 23.11 -3.35 4.73
N ASP A 184 24.14 -2.62 4.31
CA ASP A 184 25.26 -3.18 3.54
C ASP A 184 26.06 -4.25 4.31
N SER A 185 25.92 -4.35 5.62
CA SER A 185 26.51 -5.39 6.48
C SER A 185 25.60 -6.62 6.66
N GLY A 186 24.39 -6.60 6.09
CA GLY A 186 23.41 -7.68 6.19
C GLY A 186 22.56 -7.63 7.45
N VAL A 187 22.62 -6.55 8.22
CA VAL A 187 21.76 -6.38 9.39
C VAL A 187 20.34 -6.05 8.97
N LEU A 188 19.38 -6.88 9.41
CA LEU A 188 17.97 -6.70 9.08
C LEU A 188 17.40 -5.40 9.64
N LEU A 189 16.57 -4.75 8.85
CA LEU A 189 15.91 -3.49 9.17
C LEU A 189 14.42 -3.57 8.86
N ASN A 190 13.60 -3.16 9.83
CA ASN A 190 12.16 -3.00 9.67
C ASN A 190 11.87 -1.64 9.05
N ILE A 191 11.15 -1.61 7.92
CA ILE A 191 10.79 -0.38 7.22
C ILE A 191 9.27 -0.24 7.21
N ASN A 192 8.77 0.99 7.21
CA ASN A 192 7.33 1.22 7.09
C ASN A 192 6.82 0.78 5.71
N ALA A 193 5.75 -0.03 5.67
CA ALA A 193 5.22 -0.60 4.44
C ALA A 193 4.67 0.44 3.45
N ASP A 194 4.15 1.60 3.93
CA ASP A 194 3.73 2.70 3.05
C ASP A 194 4.96 3.33 2.39
N THR A 195 6.09 3.48 3.12
CA THR A 195 7.37 3.97 2.59
C THR A 195 7.93 3.00 1.54
N VAL A 196 7.90 1.70 1.81
CA VAL A 196 8.34 0.66 0.84
C VAL A 196 7.48 0.74 -0.43
N ALA A 197 6.15 0.76 -0.29
CA ALA A 197 5.24 0.82 -1.44
C ALA A 197 5.45 2.07 -2.30
N SER A 198 5.65 3.22 -1.65
CA SER A 198 5.95 4.49 -2.31
C SER A 198 7.27 4.44 -3.10
N ALA A 199 8.33 3.94 -2.48
CA ALA A 199 9.64 3.84 -3.12
C ALA A 199 9.63 2.85 -4.29
N LEU A 200 8.95 1.69 -4.15
CA LEU A 200 8.78 0.72 -5.23
C LEU A 200 7.95 1.29 -6.38
N ALA A 201 6.86 2.01 -6.06
CA ALA A 201 6.01 2.62 -7.09
C ALA A 201 6.79 3.65 -7.92
N ALA A 202 7.59 4.49 -7.28
CA ALA A 202 8.46 5.46 -7.96
C ALA A 202 9.52 4.75 -8.82
N ALA A 203 10.26 3.78 -8.27
CA ALA A 203 11.32 3.06 -8.98
C ALA A 203 10.80 2.24 -10.18
N LEU A 204 9.58 1.74 -10.11
CA LEU A 204 8.91 1.02 -11.19
C LEU A 204 8.20 1.93 -12.19
N SER A 205 8.16 3.25 -11.96
CA SER A 205 7.34 4.21 -12.71
C SER A 205 5.89 3.72 -12.80
N ALA A 206 5.33 3.33 -11.66
CA ALA A 206 4.00 2.74 -11.58
C ALA A 206 2.93 3.73 -12.05
N GLU A 207 1.95 3.23 -12.80
CA GLU A 207 0.79 4.01 -13.26
C GLU A 207 -0.07 4.45 -12.08
N LYS A 208 -0.21 3.56 -11.08
CA LYS A 208 -0.96 3.81 -9.85
C LYS A 208 -0.26 3.23 -8.62
N LEU A 209 -0.33 3.97 -7.50
CA LEU A 209 -0.12 3.43 -6.16
C LEU A 209 -1.47 3.39 -5.45
N ILE A 210 -1.90 2.22 -4.98
CA ILE A 210 -3.16 2.03 -4.26
C ILE A 210 -2.85 1.65 -2.82
N LEU A 211 -3.25 2.50 -1.87
CA LEU A 211 -3.05 2.31 -0.44
C LEU A 211 -4.36 1.86 0.20
N CYS A 212 -4.48 0.57 0.49
CA CYS A 212 -5.65 0.00 1.15
C CYS A 212 -5.60 0.25 2.65
N THR A 213 -6.66 0.85 3.20
CA THR A 213 -6.78 1.25 4.61
C THR A 213 -8.08 0.77 5.23
N GLY A 214 -8.22 0.90 6.56
CA GLY A 214 -9.50 0.65 7.24
C GLY A 214 -10.50 1.80 7.16
N ALA A 215 -10.05 3.01 6.79
CA ALA A 215 -10.90 4.18 6.55
C ALA A 215 -11.37 4.22 5.10
N ALA A 216 -12.45 4.95 4.82
CA ALA A 216 -13.01 5.10 3.47
C ALA A 216 -12.01 5.75 2.49
N GLY A 217 -11.17 6.65 2.99
CA GLY A 217 -10.18 7.42 2.26
C GLY A 217 -9.62 8.49 3.19
N ILE A 218 -9.29 9.66 2.66
CA ILE A 218 -8.95 10.86 3.44
C ILE A 218 -10.28 11.56 3.77
N LEU A 219 -10.52 11.82 5.06
CA LEU A 219 -11.72 12.53 5.54
C LEU A 219 -11.38 13.99 5.81
N ALA A 220 -12.28 14.90 5.46
CA ALA A 220 -12.17 16.30 5.83
C ALA A 220 -12.37 16.51 7.35
N ASP A 221 -13.16 15.62 7.98
CA ASP A 221 -13.32 15.53 9.42
C ASP A 221 -13.31 14.03 9.81
N VAL A 222 -12.34 13.64 10.65
CA VAL A 222 -12.20 12.25 11.12
C VAL A 222 -13.42 11.76 11.90
N ALA A 223 -14.18 12.67 12.52
CA ALA A 223 -15.40 12.36 13.25
C ALA A 223 -16.62 12.15 12.35
N ASP A 224 -16.56 12.60 11.08
CA ASP A 224 -17.64 12.46 10.10
C ASP A 224 -17.23 11.51 8.97
N PRO A 225 -17.72 10.25 8.97
CA PRO A 225 -17.46 9.30 7.87
C PRO A 225 -18.00 9.76 6.51
N GLY A 226 -18.96 10.67 6.47
CA GLY A 226 -19.53 11.24 5.25
C GLY A 226 -18.66 12.34 4.63
N SER A 227 -17.62 12.80 5.32
CA SER A 227 -16.72 13.87 4.86
C SER A 227 -15.57 13.36 3.96
N LEU A 228 -15.79 12.29 3.21
CA LEU A 228 -14.79 11.73 2.28
C LEU A 228 -14.38 12.79 1.24
N ILE A 229 -13.08 13.02 1.14
CA ILE A 229 -12.50 13.81 0.07
C ILE A 229 -12.27 12.87 -1.11
N SER A 230 -13.10 12.97 -2.15
CA SER A 230 -13.00 12.10 -3.33
C SER A 230 -11.71 12.32 -4.07
N TYR A 231 -11.18 13.57 -4.11
CA TYR A 231 -9.89 13.83 -4.61
C TYR A 231 -9.21 15.14 -4.15
N THR A 232 -7.89 15.15 -4.20
CA THR A 232 -7.05 16.27 -3.79
C THR A 232 -5.69 16.20 -4.50
N ASP A 233 -4.89 17.25 -4.36
CA ASP A 233 -3.51 17.30 -4.81
C ASP A 233 -2.53 17.43 -3.63
N LEU A 234 -1.25 17.64 -3.95
CA LEU A 234 -0.21 17.82 -2.93
C LEU A 234 -0.43 19.08 -2.08
N GLU A 235 -0.98 20.15 -2.67
CA GLU A 235 -1.28 21.38 -1.94
C GLU A 235 -2.44 21.17 -0.97
N GLY A 236 -3.54 20.58 -1.42
CA GLY A 236 -4.68 20.24 -0.58
C GLY A 236 -4.30 19.28 0.56
N LEU A 237 -3.44 18.29 0.27
CA LEU A 237 -2.92 17.38 1.30
C LEU A 237 -2.07 18.12 2.35
N ALA A 238 -1.26 19.10 1.94
CA ALA A 238 -0.47 19.93 2.84
C ALA A 238 -1.39 20.81 3.72
N GLN A 239 -2.42 21.44 3.14
CA GLN A 239 -3.41 22.24 3.86
C GLN A 239 -4.16 21.43 4.92
N LEU A 240 -4.60 20.20 4.59
CA LEU A 240 -5.25 19.30 5.53
C LEU A 240 -4.34 18.95 6.72
N ARG A 241 -3.03 18.78 6.46
CA ARG A 241 -2.04 18.53 7.51
C ARG A 241 -1.85 19.75 8.41
N GLU A 242 -1.73 20.95 7.85
CA GLU A 242 -1.58 22.19 8.60
C GLU A 242 -2.79 22.51 9.48
N GLN A 243 -3.99 22.14 9.00
CA GLN A 243 -5.24 22.27 9.73
C GLN A 243 -5.43 21.19 10.81
N GLY A 244 -4.47 20.26 10.98
CA GLY A 244 -4.55 19.16 11.94
C GLY A 244 -5.65 18.12 11.62
N ARG A 245 -6.16 18.10 10.38
CA ARG A 245 -7.19 17.15 9.93
C ARG A 245 -6.65 15.78 9.54
N ILE A 246 -5.34 15.67 9.36
CA ILE A 246 -4.66 14.38 9.15
C ILE A 246 -4.29 13.82 10.51
N ALA A 247 -4.98 12.74 10.94
CA ALA A 247 -4.72 12.06 12.20
C ALA A 247 -3.32 11.43 12.25
N ASP A 248 -2.79 11.21 13.45
CA ASP A 248 -1.42 10.70 13.69
C ASP A 248 -1.07 9.43 12.87
N GLY A 249 -2.00 8.47 12.80
CA GLY A 249 -1.80 7.24 11.99
C GLY A 249 -1.78 7.48 10.48
N MET A 250 -2.27 8.63 9.99
CA MET A 250 -2.28 9.01 8.58
C MET A 250 -1.05 9.84 8.18
N LEU A 251 -0.32 10.46 9.12
CA LEU A 251 0.86 11.28 8.83
C LEU A 251 1.96 10.50 8.07
N PRO A 252 2.34 9.27 8.47
CA PRO A 252 3.29 8.47 7.70
C PRO A 252 2.80 8.17 6.28
N LYS A 253 1.49 7.94 6.12
CA LYS A 253 0.86 7.68 4.84
C LYS A 253 0.85 8.92 3.94
N ALA A 254 0.52 10.10 4.48
CA ALA A 254 0.59 11.35 3.74
C ALA A 254 2.01 11.62 3.21
N ARG A 255 3.04 11.39 4.02
CA ARG A 255 4.44 11.48 3.59
C ARG A 255 4.79 10.48 2.47
N ALA A 256 4.27 9.24 2.56
CA ALA A 256 4.46 8.24 1.52
C ALA A 256 3.77 8.64 0.20
N ILE A 257 2.57 9.22 0.27
CA ILE A 257 1.85 9.77 -0.89
C ILE A 257 2.65 10.88 -1.54
N GLU A 258 3.08 11.89 -0.76
CA GLU A 258 3.92 12.99 -1.25
C GLU A 258 5.20 12.48 -1.92
N SER A 259 5.88 11.49 -1.30
CA SER A 259 7.08 10.87 -1.84
C SER A 259 6.84 10.14 -3.15
N ALA A 260 5.73 9.39 -3.26
CA ALA A 260 5.37 8.66 -4.47
C ALA A 260 5.11 9.62 -5.64
N ILE A 261 4.30 10.65 -5.42
CA ILE A 261 3.94 11.63 -6.47
C ILE A 261 5.19 12.39 -6.92
N ARG A 262 6.00 12.92 -5.99
CA ARG A 262 7.27 13.59 -6.32
C ARG A 262 8.28 12.66 -6.99
N GLY A 263 8.17 11.35 -6.75
CA GLY A 263 8.92 10.30 -7.43
C GLY A 263 8.38 9.93 -8.81
N GLY A 264 7.36 10.63 -9.32
CA GLY A 264 6.80 10.46 -10.67
C GLY A 264 5.60 9.51 -10.78
N VAL A 265 5.06 9.03 -9.67
CA VAL A 265 3.79 8.26 -9.69
C VAL A 265 2.65 9.23 -9.97
N ARG A 266 1.93 9.01 -11.07
CA ARG A 266 0.91 9.96 -11.54
C ARG A 266 -0.32 10.02 -10.64
N ARG A 267 -0.73 8.90 -10.07
CA ARG A 267 -1.97 8.76 -9.28
C ARG A 267 -1.73 7.90 -8.06
N VAL A 268 -2.07 8.43 -6.91
CA VAL A 268 -2.10 7.68 -5.67
C VAL A 268 -3.54 7.61 -5.17
N HIS A 269 -3.99 6.41 -4.83
CA HIS A 269 -5.34 6.17 -4.34
C HIS A 269 -5.30 5.69 -2.90
N VAL A 270 -6.18 6.21 -2.06
CA VAL A 270 -6.43 5.71 -0.70
C VAL A 270 -7.82 5.10 -0.69
N VAL A 271 -7.90 3.77 -0.51
CA VAL A 271 -9.14 3.00 -0.66
C VAL A 271 -9.39 2.17 0.58
N SER A 272 -10.65 1.99 0.96
CA SER A 272 -11.01 1.10 2.06
C SER A 272 -10.96 -0.37 1.66
N TYR A 273 -10.21 -1.19 2.40
CA TYR A 273 -10.33 -2.65 2.25
C TYR A 273 -11.64 -3.21 2.83
N ARG A 274 -12.40 -2.38 3.58
CA ARG A 274 -13.73 -2.74 4.13
C ARG A 274 -14.86 -2.46 3.15
N ALA A 275 -14.62 -1.63 2.13
CA ALA A 275 -15.61 -1.37 1.08
C ALA A 275 -15.70 -2.59 0.17
N PRO A 276 -16.88 -3.17 -0.04
CA PRO A 276 -17.07 -4.20 -1.05
C PRO A 276 -16.59 -3.67 -2.40
N GLU A 277 -15.77 -4.46 -3.11
CA GLU A 277 -15.25 -4.11 -4.44
C GLU A 277 -14.53 -2.74 -4.52
N GLY A 278 -13.97 -2.25 -3.40
CA GLY A 278 -13.42 -0.90 -3.29
C GLY A 278 -12.30 -0.63 -4.29
N ILE A 279 -11.36 -1.57 -4.50
CA ILE A 279 -10.29 -1.42 -5.49
C ILE A 279 -10.84 -1.42 -6.92
N LEU A 280 -11.77 -2.32 -7.23
CA LEU A 280 -12.33 -2.43 -8.58
C LEU A 280 -13.19 -1.22 -8.91
N GLY A 281 -13.99 -0.74 -7.96
CA GLY A 281 -14.73 0.51 -8.11
C GLY A 281 -13.82 1.70 -8.37
N GLU A 282 -12.72 1.83 -7.61
CA GLU A 282 -11.74 2.90 -7.79
C GLU A 282 -10.99 2.84 -9.13
N VAL A 283 -10.76 1.63 -9.66
CA VAL A 283 -9.98 1.46 -10.89
C VAL A 283 -10.84 1.49 -12.16
N PHE A 284 -12.07 0.96 -12.09
CA PHE A 284 -12.89 0.70 -13.28
C PHE A 284 -14.15 1.57 -13.37
N THR A 285 -14.30 2.57 -12.50
CA THR A 285 -15.38 3.56 -12.58
C THR A 285 -14.85 4.98 -12.49
N ASN A 286 -15.63 5.95 -12.97
CA ASN A 286 -15.29 7.36 -12.87
C ASN A 286 -15.58 7.93 -11.46
N GLU A 287 -16.55 7.34 -10.75
CA GLU A 287 -17.00 7.85 -9.45
C GLU A 287 -16.01 7.56 -8.33
N GLY A 288 -15.20 6.47 -8.50
CA GLY A 288 -14.26 6.03 -7.48
C GLY A 288 -14.97 5.55 -6.19
N THR A 289 -14.18 5.13 -5.22
CA THR A 289 -14.67 4.66 -3.91
C THR A 289 -13.85 5.18 -2.75
N GLY A 290 -12.77 5.89 -3.04
CA GLY A 290 -11.79 6.39 -2.11
C GLY A 290 -11.37 7.82 -2.37
N THR A 291 -10.11 8.12 -2.09
CA THR A 291 -9.48 9.41 -2.39
C THR A 291 -8.43 9.23 -3.47
N LEU A 292 -8.56 9.93 -4.58
CA LEU A 292 -7.50 10.08 -5.57
C LEU A 292 -6.62 11.28 -5.20
N ILE A 293 -5.30 11.09 -5.22
CA ILE A 293 -4.32 12.16 -5.03
C ILE A 293 -3.43 12.25 -6.27
N VAL A 294 -3.27 13.48 -6.78
CA VAL A 294 -2.42 13.83 -7.93
C VAL A 294 -1.41 14.91 -7.56
N GLU A 295 -0.51 15.25 -8.47
CA GLU A 295 0.42 16.34 -8.24
C GLU A 295 -0.30 17.70 -8.24
N ASP A 296 -1.14 17.92 -9.26
CA ASP A 296 -1.89 19.15 -9.51
C ASP A 296 -3.24 18.81 -10.15
N ILE A 297 -4.33 19.24 -9.52
CA ILE A 297 -5.70 19.02 -9.99
C ILE A 297 -5.95 19.73 -11.32
N ASP A 298 -5.42 20.93 -11.49
CA ASP A 298 -5.66 21.74 -12.70
C ASP A 298 -4.98 21.14 -13.95
N ALA A 299 -4.00 20.26 -13.73
CA ALA A 299 -3.34 19.52 -14.81
C ALA A 299 -4.13 18.29 -15.31
N LEU A 300 -5.23 17.92 -14.65
CA LEU A 300 -6.10 16.81 -15.08
C LEU A 300 -6.85 17.16 -16.34
N THR A 301 -7.00 16.18 -17.23
CA THR A 301 -7.83 16.33 -18.44
C THR A 301 -9.32 16.50 -18.09
N PRO A 302 -10.14 17.14 -18.94
CA PRO A 302 -11.58 17.27 -18.69
C PRO A 302 -12.30 15.94 -18.43
N ALA A 303 -11.84 14.84 -19.06
CA ALA A 303 -12.39 13.51 -18.83
C ALA A 303 -12.05 12.97 -17.42
N GLU A 304 -10.93 13.39 -16.84
CA GLU A 304 -10.50 13.05 -15.50
C GLU A 304 -11.15 13.96 -14.43
N GLN A 305 -11.43 15.21 -14.77
CA GLN A 305 -12.13 16.17 -13.91
C GLN A 305 -13.64 15.88 -13.83
N ASN A 306 -14.28 15.40 -14.90
CA ASN A 306 -15.70 15.06 -14.91
C ASN A 306 -16.06 13.80 -14.12
N SER A 307 -15.08 13.08 -13.57
CA SER A 307 -15.32 12.00 -12.61
C SER A 307 -15.73 12.49 -11.21
N THR A 308 -15.79 13.79 -10.99
CA THR A 308 -16.08 14.44 -9.71
C THR A 308 -17.48 15.06 -9.67
N GLY A 309 -18.50 14.30 -10.04
CA GLY A 309 -19.88 14.54 -9.62
C GLY A 309 -20.55 15.77 -10.22
N GLU A 310 -21.37 15.56 -11.20
CA GLU A 310 -22.74 16.06 -11.28
C GLU A 310 -23.71 14.89 -11.15
#